data_b187ca0ed21dae5241405b61ce9fe777
#
_entry.id   b187ca0ed21dae5241405b61ce9fe777
#
_cell.length_a   1.000
_cell.length_b   1.000
_cell.length_c   1.000
_cell.angle_alpha   90.00
_cell.angle_beta   90.00
_cell.angle_gamma   90.00
#
_symmetry.space_group_name_H-M   'P 1'
#
loop_
_entity.id
_entity.type
_entity.pdbx_description
1 polymer ?
#
loop_
_entity_poly.entity_id
_entity_poly.type
_entity_poly.pdbx_seq_one_letter_code
_entity_poly.pdbx_strand_id
1 'polypeptide(L)'
;MNRAERITAALEAAIDVHRIEVRDDSHLHAGHAGASPEGETHFDLLIVSPDFTGQSRVMRQRAVYALLSAEFEGGLHALSMRALTPDEASKETN
;
A
#
# COMPACT_ATOMS: atom_id res chain seq x y z
N MET A 1 9.36 12.49 7.92
CA MET A 1 8.52 11.85 6.89
C MET A 1 7.20 11.42 7.51
N ASN A 2 6.11 11.63 6.78
CA ASN A 2 4.82 11.10 7.21
C ASN A 2 4.70 9.61 6.81
N ARG A 3 3.60 8.96 7.21
CA ARG A 3 3.44 7.52 6.94
C ARG A 3 3.36 7.21 5.46
N ALA A 4 2.68 8.03 4.66
CA ALA A 4 2.59 7.82 3.22
C ALA A 4 3.98 7.83 2.58
N GLU A 5 4.83 8.74 3.00
CA GLU A 5 6.20 8.83 2.50
C GLU A 5 7.04 7.63 2.93
N ARG A 6 6.86 7.16 4.16
CA ARG A 6 7.57 5.96 4.65
C ARG A 6 7.13 4.71 3.90
N ILE A 7 5.82 4.57 3.63
CA ILE A 7 5.29 3.45 2.83
C ILE A 7 5.94 3.45 1.45
N THR A 8 5.92 4.60 0.79
CA THR A 8 6.52 4.75 -0.54
C THR A 8 7.99 4.39 -0.53
N ALA A 9 8.76 4.93 0.41
CA ALA A 9 10.19 4.70 0.51
C ALA A 9 10.52 3.23 0.77
N ALA A 10 9.76 2.58 1.66
CA ALA A 10 9.97 1.17 2.00
C ALA A 10 9.76 0.27 0.78
N LEU A 11 8.72 0.53 0.01
CA LEU A 11 8.41 -0.28 -1.16
C LEU A 11 9.39 -0.01 -2.31
N GLU A 12 9.75 1.25 -2.53
CA GLU A 12 10.72 1.59 -3.57
C GLU A 12 12.12 1.02 -3.28
N ALA A 13 12.45 0.85 -2.01
CA ALA A 13 13.74 0.27 -1.63
C ALA A 13 13.76 -1.25 -1.81
N ALA A 14 12.61 -1.91 -1.79
CA ALA A 14 12.52 -3.37 -1.74
C ALA A 14 12.21 -4.02 -3.09
N ILE A 15 11.46 -3.35 -3.96
CA ILE A 15 11.06 -3.90 -5.26
C ILE A 15 11.18 -2.84 -6.34
N ASP A 16 11.10 -3.29 -7.60
CA ASP A 16 11.17 -2.40 -8.77
C ASP A 16 9.80 -1.75 -8.99
N VAL A 17 9.61 -0.55 -8.45
CA VAL A 17 8.33 0.16 -8.52
C VAL A 17 8.25 1.00 -9.80
N HIS A 18 7.29 0.68 -10.67
CA HIS A 18 7.02 1.45 -11.87
C HIS A 18 6.02 2.57 -11.62
N ARG A 19 5.08 2.33 -10.69
CA ARG A 19 4.10 3.35 -10.30
C ARG A 19 3.66 3.05 -8.87
N ILE A 20 3.50 4.11 -8.07
CA ILE A 20 2.96 3.97 -6.73
C ILE A 20 2.11 5.19 -6.39
N GLU A 21 0.94 4.92 -5.80
CA GLU A 21 0.04 5.96 -5.30
C GLU A 21 -0.40 5.54 -3.90
N VAL A 22 -0.20 6.42 -2.94
CA VAL A 22 -0.54 6.16 -1.54
C VAL A 22 -1.50 7.26 -1.09
N ARG A 23 -2.72 6.86 -0.71
CA ARG A 23 -3.74 7.81 -0.29
C ARG A 23 -4.14 7.54 1.17
N ASP A 24 -4.14 8.57 1.97
CA ASP A 24 -4.60 8.49 3.36
C ASP A 24 -6.12 8.67 3.39
N ASP A 25 -6.81 7.58 3.69
CA ASP A 25 -8.28 7.55 3.77
C ASP A 25 -8.77 7.57 5.22
N SER A 26 -7.92 7.92 6.16
CA SER A 26 -8.27 7.89 7.60
C SER A 26 -9.50 8.74 7.93
N HIS A 27 -9.70 9.84 7.22
CA HIS A 27 -10.85 10.71 7.44
C HIS A 27 -12.19 10.04 7.14
N LEU A 28 -12.20 9.02 6.30
CA LEU A 28 -13.40 8.25 5.98
C LEU A 28 -13.81 7.33 7.13
N HIS A 29 -12.92 7.09 8.09
CA HIS A 29 -13.11 6.19 9.21
C HIS A 29 -13.12 6.92 10.55
N ALA A 30 -13.16 8.24 10.55
CA ALA A 30 -13.15 9.04 11.77
C ALA A 30 -14.31 8.61 12.68
N GLY A 31 -14.01 8.35 13.93
CA GLY A 31 -14.99 7.87 14.91
C GLY A 31 -15.18 6.36 14.95
N HIS A 32 -14.61 5.63 14.02
CA HIS A 32 -14.66 4.16 14.01
C HIS A 32 -13.52 3.57 14.85
N ALA A 33 -13.70 2.32 15.29
CA ALA A 33 -12.65 1.61 16.01
C ALA A 33 -11.39 1.52 15.15
N GLY A 34 -10.24 1.82 15.73
CA GLY A 34 -8.96 1.81 15.04
C GLY A 34 -8.59 3.12 14.38
N ALA A 35 -9.52 4.07 14.24
CA ALA A 35 -9.21 5.39 13.72
C ALA A 35 -8.58 6.27 14.80
N SER A 36 -7.73 7.23 14.38
CA SER A 36 -7.17 8.21 15.28
C SER A 36 -7.43 9.61 14.76
N PRO A 37 -7.49 10.62 15.63
CA PRO A 37 -7.71 12.01 15.22
C PRO A 37 -6.60 12.55 14.31
N GLU A 38 -5.40 12.01 14.42
CA GLU A 38 -4.24 12.44 13.63
C GLU A 38 -4.25 11.90 12.21
N GLY A 39 -5.13 10.94 11.89
CA GLY A 39 -5.10 10.26 10.61
C GLY A 39 -3.98 9.22 10.54
N GLU A 40 -3.54 8.88 9.33
CA GLU A 40 -2.44 7.95 9.09
C GLU A 40 -2.71 6.52 9.58
N THR A 41 -3.99 6.13 9.67
CA THR A 41 -4.39 4.79 10.15
C THR A 41 -4.99 3.92 9.06
N HIS A 42 -5.57 4.53 8.02
CA HIS A 42 -6.23 3.80 6.93
C HIS A 42 -5.73 4.36 5.59
N PHE A 43 -5.14 3.49 4.79
CA PHE A 43 -4.55 3.88 3.52
C PHE A 43 -5.07 3.04 2.37
N ASP A 44 -5.06 3.64 1.17
CA ASP A 44 -5.29 2.93 -0.07
C ASP A 44 -4.02 3.02 -0.91
N LEU A 45 -3.55 1.87 -1.38
CA LEU A 45 -2.29 1.74 -2.11
C LEU A 45 -2.53 1.18 -3.50
N LEU A 46 -1.98 1.87 -4.50
CA LEU A 46 -1.82 1.31 -5.84
C LEU A 46 -0.32 1.16 -6.08
N ILE A 47 0.12 -0.05 -6.41
CA ILE A 47 1.53 -0.30 -6.70
C ILE A 47 1.66 -1.19 -7.93
N VAL A 48 2.50 -0.74 -8.87
CA VAL A 48 2.76 -1.46 -10.12
C VAL A 48 4.22 -1.87 -10.14
N SER A 49 4.48 -3.17 -10.27
CA SER A 49 5.83 -3.70 -10.28
C SER A 49 5.90 -4.97 -11.12
N PRO A 50 6.95 -5.13 -11.97
CA PRO A 50 7.17 -6.39 -12.66
C PRO A 50 7.50 -7.54 -11.72
N ASP A 51 7.90 -7.23 -10.48
CA ASP A 51 8.22 -8.23 -9.48
C ASP A 51 7.01 -9.06 -9.04
N PHE A 52 5.79 -8.58 -9.34
CA PHE A 52 4.56 -9.32 -9.04
C PHE A 52 4.22 -10.37 -10.10
N THR A 53 4.97 -10.44 -11.18
CA THR A 53 4.71 -11.39 -12.27
C THR A 53 4.76 -12.83 -11.75
N GLY A 54 3.72 -13.60 -12.08
CA GLY A 54 3.63 -14.99 -11.64
C GLY A 54 3.11 -15.20 -10.23
N GLN A 55 2.83 -14.11 -9.50
CA GLN A 55 2.31 -14.20 -8.14
C GLN A 55 0.80 -13.98 -8.13
N SER A 56 0.10 -14.76 -7.29
CA SER A 56 -1.32 -14.55 -7.06
C SER A 56 -1.54 -13.23 -6.30
N ARG A 57 -2.79 -12.76 -6.29
CA ARG A 57 -3.12 -11.54 -5.53
C ARG A 57 -2.80 -11.69 -4.04
N VAL A 58 -3.08 -12.86 -3.47
CA VAL A 58 -2.78 -13.13 -2.06
C VAL A 58 -1.28 -13.07 -1.80
N MET A 59 -0.48 -13.65 -2.69
CA MET A 59 0.98 -13.63 -2.53
C MET A 59 1.52 -12.20 -2.59
N ARG A 60 0.99 -11.37 -3.50
CA ARG A 60 1.38 -9.97 -3.62
C ARG A 60 1.04 -9.20 -2.35
N GLN A 61 -0.17 -9.40 -1.81
CA GLN A 61 -0.60 -8.75 -0.58
C GLN A 61 0.29 -9.14 0.59
N ARG A 62 0.59 -10.42 0.73
CA ARG A 62 1.48 -10.90 1.80
C ARG A 62 2.86 -10.28 1.71
N ALA A 63 3.41 -10.17 0.49
CA ALA A 63 4.71 -9.56 0.29
C ALA A 63 4.71 -8.09 0.72
N VAL A 64 3.69 -7.34 0.31
CA VAL A 64 3.58 -5.92 0.67
C VAL A 64 3.38 -5.75 2.17
N TYR A 65 2.52 -6.55 2.79
CA TYR A 65 2.30 -6.49 4.25
C TYR A 65 3.61 -6.77 5.00
N ALA A 66 4.39 -7.74 4.55
CA ALA A 66 5.66 -8.06 5.18
C ALA A 66 6.64 -6.89 5.11
N LEU A 67 6.69 -6.21 3.96
CA LEU A 67 7.56 -5.04 3.78
C LEU A 67 7.12 -3.85 4.63
N LEU A 68 5.85 -3.77 4.99
CA LEU A 68 5.29 -2.66 5.74
C LEU A 68 5.01 -3.00 7.22
N SER A 69 5.58 -4.12 7.72
CA SER A 69 5.32 -4.57 9.09
C SER A 69 5.60 -3.49 10.14
N ALA A 70 6.66 -2.71 9.96
CA ALA A 70 7.00 -1.64 10.90
C ALA A 70 5.91 -0.57 10.97
N GLU A 71 5.23 -0.28 9.86
CA GLU A 71 4.14 0.70 9.85
C GLU A 71 2.92 0.17 10.58
N PHE A 72 2.60 -1.13 10.41
CA PHE A 72 1.51 -1.75 11.18
C PHE A 72 1.79 -1.74 12.67
N GLU A 73 3.03 -2.03 13.06
CA GLU A 73 3.42 -1.94 14.47
C GLU A 73 3.35 -0.53 14.99
N GLY A 74 3.59 0.47 14.13
CA GLY A 74 3.62 1.88 14.49
C GLY A 74 2.27 2.58 14.43
N GLY A 75 1.18 1.86 14.14
CA GLY A 75 -0.15 2.46 14.17
C GLY A 75 -0.97 2.39 12.90
N LEU A 76 -0.42 1.87 11.81
CA LEU A 76 -1.22 1.63 10.59
C LEU A 76 -2.25 0.55 10.93
N HIS A 77 -3.54 0.84 10.74
CA HIS A 77 -4.62 -0.07 11.12
C HIS A 77 -5.10 -0.92 9.95
N ALA A 78 -5.28 -0.32 8.79
CA ALA A 78 -5.79 -1.02 7.61
C ALA A 78 -5.16 -0.47 6.34
N LEU A 79 -4.92 -1.38 5.38
CA LEU A 79 -4.37 -1.04 4.09
C LEU A 79 -5.14 -1.78 3.01
N SER A 80 -5.86 -1.04 2.17
CA SER A 80 -6.43 -1.57 0.93
C SER A 80 -5.38 -1.44 -0.15
N MET A 81 -5.26 -2.46 -1.02
CA MET A 81 -4.23 -2.37 -2.05
C MET A 81 -4.65 -2.99 -3.37
N ARG A 82 -4.07 -2.43 -4.43
CA ARG A 82 -4.06 -3.03 -5.75
C ARG A 82 -2.59 -3.17 -6.16
N ALA A 83 -2.11 -4.41 -6.21
CA ALA A 83 -0.74 -4.74 -6.57
C ALA A 83 -0.75 -5.37 -7.94
N LEU A 84 -0.27 -4.65 -8.94
CA LEU A 84 -0.40 -5.00 -10.35
C LEU A 84 0.96 -5.17 -11.02
N THR A 85 1.00 -6.04 -12.05
CA THR A 85 2.12 -6.02 -12.98
C THR A 85 1.93 -4.87 -13.97
N PRO A 86 3.00 -4.43 -14.66
CA PRO A 86 2.85 -3.39 -15.69
C PRO A 86 1.83 -3.75 -16.77
N ASP A 87 1.77 -5.03 -17.15
CA ASP A 87 0.81 -5.49 -18.15
C ASP A 87 -0.63 -5.36 -17.67
N GLU A 88 -0.89 -5.75 -16.41
CA GLU A 88 -2.21 -5.61 -15.80
C GLU A 88 -2.62 -4.14 -15.70
N ALA A 89 -1.70 -3.28 -15.28
CA ALA A 89 -1.97 -1.84 -15.16
C ALA A 89 -2.27 -1.22 -16.51
N SER A 90 -1.57 -1.62 -17.56
CA SER A 90 -1.81 -1.15 -18.91
C SER A 90 -3.21 -1.49 -19.38
N LYS A 91 -3.71 -2.68 -19.06
CA LYS A 91 -5.06 -3.11 -19.44
C LYS A 91 -6.14 -2.33 -18.70
N GLU A 92 -5.86 -1.88 -17.48
CA GLU A 92 -6.85 -1.13 -16.68
C GLU A 92 -7.02 0.31 -17.11
N THR A 93 -6.07 0.87 -17.84
CA THR A 93 -6.14 2.29 -18.27
C THR A 93 -6.89 2.48 -19.57
N ASN A 94 -7.38 1.43 -20.17
CA ASN A 94 -8.12 1.52 -21.46
C ASN A 94 -9.62 1.58 -21.27
#